data_fcd4e7600823071cd18b073fcec48a9c
#
_entry.id   fcd4e7600823071cd18b073fcec48a9c
#
_cell.length_a   1.000
_cell.length_b   1.000
_cell.length_c   1.000
_cell.angle_alpha   90.00
_cell.angle_beta   90.00
_cell.angle_gamma   90.00
#
_symmetry.space_group_name_H-M   'P 1'
#
loop_
_entity.id
_entity.type
_entity.pdbx_description
1 polymer ?
#
loop_
_entity_poly.entity_id
_entity_poly.type
_entity_poly.pdbx_seq_one_letter_code
_entity_poly.pdbx_strand_id
1 'polypeptide(L)'
;MQGLFSYIKVMVIEKKYYKVDSKELVDLLIQHINEKEILAYDTETSSLNPRKGKIIGFSVSGEEGMGFYMPTMFWNNETESLDECQIEGIGCHRIARKVISMMVGKKLIMHNASFDSRYTDNFYKVNLLPSLWVDTALLVHT
;
A
#
# COMPACT_ATOMS: atom_id res chain seq x y z
N MET A 1 34.46 2.52 -24.10
CA MET A 1 33.69 1.26 -23.84
C MET A 1 33.46 0.99 -22.36
N GLN A 2 34.45 1.09 -21.50
CA GLN A 2 34.28 0.89 -20.06
C GLN A 2 33.33 1.92 -19.41
N GLY A 3 33.34 3.18 -19.85
CA GLY A 3 32.44 4.21 -19.34
C GLY A 3 30.96 3.94 -19.65
N LEU A 4 30.68 3.33 -20.83
CA LEU A 4 29.31 2.98 -21.20
C LEU A 4 28.74 1.86 -20.32
N PHE A 5 29.53 0.83 -20.02
CA PHE A 5 29.12 -0.26 -19.14
C PHE A 5 28.90 0.21 -17.69
N SER A 6 29.76 1.10 -17.20
CA SER A 6 29.57 1.70 -15.88
C SER A 6 28.31 2.55 -15.81
N TYR A 7 27.99 3.28 -16.88
CA TYR A 7 26.79 4.09 -16.98
C TYR A 7 25.52 3.21 -17.00
N ILE A 8 25.53 2.12 -17.77
CA ILE A 8 24.42 1.15 -17.83
C ILE A 8 24.19 0.50 -16.46
N LYS A 9 25.24 0.13 -15.73
CA LYS A 9 25.13 -0.43 -14.37
C LYS A 9 24.46 0.54 -13.40
N VAL A 10 24.74 1.84 -13.48
CA VAL A 10 24.15 2.87 -12.61
C VAL A 10 22.66 3.04 -12.92
N MET A 11 22.22 2.76 -14.16
CA MET A 11 20.82 2.89 -14.56
C MET A 11 19.97 1.64 -14.29
N VAL A 12 20.58 0.51 -13.92
CA VAL A 12 19.85 -0.71 -13.55
C VAL A 12 19.41 -0.61 -12.11
N ILE A 13 18.09 -0.46 -11.91
CA ILE A 13 17.47 -0.42 -10.58
C ILE A 13 17.12 -1.85 -10.18
N GLU A 14 17.66 -2.30 -9.05
CA GLU A 14 17.28 -3.57 -8.45
C GLU A 14 15.84 -3.47 -7.94
N LYS A 15 14.98 -4.39 -8.40
CA LYS A 15 13.57 -4.42 -8.00
C LYS A 15 13.37 -5.33 -6.80
N LYS A 16 12.78 -4.77 -5.73
CA LYS A 16 12.46 -5.50 -4.49
C LYS A 16 10.97 -5.34 -4.19
N TYR A 17 10.24 -6.46 -4.31
CA TYR A 17 8.82 -6.48 -4.01
C TYR A 17 8.55 -7.47 -2.88
N TYR A 18 7.84 -7.01 -1.86
CA TYR A 18 7.56 -7.78 -0.66
C TYR A 18 6.06 -8.01 -0.50
N LYS A 19 5.69 -9.29 -0.31
CA LYS A 19 4.37 -9.64 0.19
C LYS A 19 4.44 -9.67 1.71
N VAL A 20 3.77 -8.73 2.36
CA VAL A 20 3.86 -8.52 3.80
C VAL A 20 2.92 -9.49 4.53
N ASP A 21 3.44 -10.66 4.87
CA ASP A 21 2.72 -11.76 5.49
C ASP A 21 3.42 -12.32 6.75
N SER A 22 4.43 -11.61 7.25
CA SER A 22 5.17 -11.97 8.46
C SER A 22 5.45 -10.73 9.31
N LYS A 23 5.74 -10.94 10.57
CA LYS A 23 6.09 -9.84 11.49
C LYS A 23 7.33 -9.09 11.01
N GLU A 24 8.34 -9.80 10.52
CA GLU A 24 9.58 -9.21 10.01
C GLU A 24 9.30 -8.28 8.84
N LEU A 25 8.39 -8.66 7.93
CA LEU A 25 8.02 -7.83 6.79
C LEU A 25 7.13 -6.65 7.20
N VAL A 26 6.29 -6.80 8.21
CA VAL A 26 5.55 -5.66 8.80
C VAL A 26 6.52 -4.64 9.37
N ASP A 27 7.52 -5.08 10.11
CA ASP A 27 8.54 -4.19 10.68
C ASP A 27 9.34 -3.48 9.57
N LEU A 28 9.67 -4.18 8.50
CA LEU A 28 10.36 -3.60 7.34
C LEU A 28 9.49 -2.54 6.64
N LEU A 29 8.18 -2.82 6.47
CA LEU A 29 7.23 -1.85 5.91
C LEU A 29 7.12 -0.60 6.80
N ILE A 30 7.01 -0.78 8.10
CA ILE A 30 6.95 0.34 9.06
C ILE A 30 8.22 1.19 8.98
N GLN A 31 9.39 0.55 8.94
CA GLN A 31 10.65 1.25 8.76
C GLN A 31 10.67 2.06 7.45
N HIS A 32 10.24 1.44 6.35
CA HIS A 32 10.17 2.11 5.05
C HIS A 32 9.26 3.35 5.09
N ILE A 33 8.08 3.23 5.69
CA ILE A 33 7.15 4.36 5.85
C ILE A 33 7.80 5.48 6.67
N ASN A 34 8.44 5.13 7.78
CA ASN A 34 9.06 6.13 8.66
C ASN A 34 10.22 6.88 8.01
N GLU A 35 10.96 6.21 7.13
CA GLU A 35 12.12 6.80 6.45
C GLU A 35 11.75 7.67 5.24
N LYS A 36 10.53 7.54 4.72
CA LYS A 36 10.11 8.24 3.50
C LYS A 36 9.15 9.38 3.81
N GLU A 37 9.31 10.49 3.13
CA GLU A 37 8.41 11.63 3.19
C GLU A 37 7.28 11.51 2.17
N ILE A 38 7.56 10.91 1.02
CA ILE A 38 6.64 10.73 -0.10
C ILE A 38 6.36 9.24 -0.26
N LEU A 39 5.07 8.87 -0.26
CA LEU A 39 4.63 7.49 -0.37
C LEU A 39 3.52 7.38 -1.42
N ALA A 40 3.62 6.37 -2.28
CA ALA A 40 2.50 5.93 -3.11
C ALA A 40 1.65 4.93 -2.32
N TYR A 41 0.35 5.04 -2.42
CA TYR A 41 -0.62 4.21 -1.71
C TYR A 41 -1.75 3.81 -2.65
N ASP A 42 -2.12 2.53 -2.63
CA ASP A 42 -3.20 1.96 -3.43
C ASP A 42 -3.90 0.84 -2.68
N THR A 43 -5.21 0.73 -2.83
CA THR A 43 -6.00 -0.33 -2.18
C THR A 43 -6.52 -1.35 -3.19
N GLU A 44 -6.62 -2.61 -2.72
CA GLU A 44 -7.38 -3.67 -3.36
C GLU A 44 -8.66 -3.91 -2.56
N THR A 45 -9.80 -3.96 -3.24
CA THR A 45 -11.11 -3.99 -2.57
C THR A 45 -11.99 -5.10 -3.12
N SER A 46 -12.94 -5.56 -2.31
CA SER A 46 -13.88 -6.61 -2.69
C SER A 46 -15.07 -6.11 -3.51
N SER A 47 -15.29 -4.80 -3.56
CA SER A 47 -16.40 -4.16 -4.26
C SER A 47 -16.03 -2.73 -4.66
N LEU A 48 -16.65 -2.20 -5.69
CA LEU A 48 -16.52 -0.78 -6.06
C LEU A 48 -17.28 0.15 -5.10
N ASN A 49 -18.18 -0.40 -4.28
CA ASN A 49 -18.96 0.37 -3.33
C ASN A 49 -18.28 0.38 -1.95
N PRO A 50 -17.71 1.53 -1.50
CA PRO A 50 -17.00 1.59 -0.21
C PRO A 50 -17.89 1.37 1.02
N ARG A 51 -19.21 1.46 0.88
CA ARG A 51 -20.15 1.21 1.98
C ARG A 51 -20.39 -0.27 2.22
N LYS A 52 -20.21 -1.11 1.20
CA LYS A 52 -20.51 -2.55 1.22
C LYS A 52 -19.26 -3.43 1.12
N GLY A 53 -18.21 -2.90 0.55
CA GLY A 53 -16.99 -3.65 0.31
C GLY A 53 -16.02 -3.63 1.49
N LYS A 54 -14.96 -4.41 1.32
CA LYS A 54 -13.86 -4.53 2.30
C LYS A 54 -12.55 -4.27 1.59
N ILE A 55 -11.56 -3.77 2.32
CA ILE A 55 -10.19 -3.70 1.83
C ILE A 55 -9.59 -5.10 1.99
N ILE A 56 -9.17 -5.70 0.88
CA ILE A 56 -8.56 -7.05 0.88
C ILE A 56 -7.04 -7.00 0.84
N GLY A 57 -6.47 -5.84 0.59
CA GLY A 57 -5.03 -5.60 0.60
C GLY A 57 -4.73 -4.15 0.23
N PHE A 58 -3.48 -3.74 0.45
CA PHE A 58 -3.01 -2.43 0.04
C PHE A 58 -1.53 -2.46 -0.31
N SER A 59 -1.12 -1.53 -1.15
CA SER A 59 0.27 -1.37 -1.60
C SER A 59 0.84 -0.04 -1.12
N VAL A 60 2.13 -0.07 -0.77
CA VAL A 60 2.89 1.12 -0.39
C VAL A 60 4.24 1.09 -1.09
N SER A 61 4.68 2.23 -1.61
CA SER A 61 6.03 2.40 -2.14
C SER A 61 6.52 3.82 -1.87
N GLY A 62 7.72 3.96 -1.34
CA GLY A 62 8.38 5.24 -1.10
C GLY A 62 9.64 5.45 -1.92
N GLU A 63 10.01 4.48 -2.77
CA GLU A 63 11.14 4.62 -3.69
C GLU A 63 10.97 3.74 -4.91
N GLU A 64 11.59 4.16 -6.01
CA GLU A 64 11.55 3.42 -7.25
C GLU A 64 12.21 2.03 -7.08
N GLY A 65 11.57 1.00 -7.63
CA GLY A 65 12.07 -0.37 -7.56
C GLY A 65 11.78 -1.09 -6.24
N MET A 66 11.12 -0.46 -5.28
CA MET A 66 10.73 -1.09 -4.02
C MET A 66 9.24 -0.95 -3.78
N GLY A 67 8.56 -2.05 -3.50
CA GLY A 67 7.13 -2.06 -3.23
C GLY A 67 6.76 -3.07 -2.17
N PHE A 68 5.74 -2.73 -1.40
CA PHE A 68 5.17 -3.58 -0.37
C PHE A 68 3.68 -3.78 -0.67
N TYR A 69 3.25 -5.03 -0.64
CA TYR A 69 1.83 -5.39 -0.70
C TYR A 69 1.46 -6.16 0.56
N MET A 70 0.50 -5.66 1.30
CA MET A 70 -0.02 -6.35 2.48
C MET A 70 -1.41 -6.91 2.19
N PRO A 71 -1.57 -8.24 2.05
CA PRO A 71 -2.88 -8.86 2.00
C PRO A 71 -3.53 -8.77 3.39
N THR A 72 -4.81 -8.42 3.43
CA THR A 72 -5.57 -8.37 4.68
C THR A 72 -6.67 -9.41 4.73
N MET A 73 -7.09 -9.91 3.57
CA MET A 73 -8.10 -10.96 3.45
C MET A 73 -7.71 -11.94 2.35
N PHE A 74 -8.26 -13.13 2.43
CA PHE A 74 -8.09 -14.18 1.43
C PHE A 74 -9.41 -14.90 1.16
N TRP A 75 -9.53 -15.49 -0.02
CA TRP A 75 -10.68 -16.32 -0.35
C TRP A 75 -10.51 -17.71 0.26
N ASN A 76 -11.48 -18.10 1.10
CA ASN A 76 -11.51 -19.43 1.68
C ASN A 76 -12.44 -20.32 0.85
N ASN A 77 -11.89 -21.32 0.17
CA ASN A 77 -12.64 -22.23 -0.69
C ASN A 77 -13.58 -23.16 0.08
N GLU A 78 -13.28 -23.44 1.35
CA GLU A 78 -14.11 -24.32 2.18
C GLU A 78 -15.40 -23.63 2.61
N THR A 79 -15.31 -22.36 2.99
CA THR A 79 -16.46 -21.56 3.44
C THR A 79 -17.07 -20.72 2.32
N GLU A 80 -16.43 -20.69 1.15
CA GLU A 80 -16.83 -19.85 0.01
C GLU A 80 -17.02 -18.38 0.41
N SER A 81 -16.07 -17.86 1.20
CA SER A 81 -16.12 -16.50 1.71
C SER A 81 -14.72 -15.88 1.88
N LEU A 82 -14.70 -14.57 2.05
CA LEU A 82 -13.48 -13.84 2.39
C LEU A 82 -13.22 -13.94 3.90
N ASP A 83 -12.06 -14.45 4.25
CA ASP A 83 -11.58 -14.52 5.63
C ASP A 83 -10.42 -13.53 5.84
N GLU A 84 -10.29 -13.04 7.07
CA GLU A 84 -9.19 -12.15 7.45
C GLU A 84 -7.88 -12.93 7.59
N CYS A 85 -6.80 -12.39 7.01
CA CYS A 85 -5.45 -12.91 7.24
C CYS A 85 -5.03 -12.62 8.68
N GLN A 86 -4.11 -13.45 9.20
CA GLN A 86 -3.52 -13.26 10.53
C GLN A 86 -2.00 -13.35 10.44
N ILE A 87 -1.33 -12.59 11.29
CA ILE A 87 0.11 -12.65 11.50
C ILE A 87 0.32 -12.82 13.00
N GLU A 88 0.92 -13.96 13.41
CA GLU A 88 1.15 -14.30 14.82
C GLU A 88 -0.11 -14.15 15.68
N GLY A 89 -1.25 -14.61 15.19
CA GLY A 89 -2.52 -14.56 15.90
C GLY A 89 -3.21 -13.19 15.91
N ILE A 90 -2.63 -12.18 15.25
CA ILE A 90 -3.22 -10.84 15.14
C ILE A 90 -3.86 -10.69 13.78
N GLY A 91 -5.12 -10.24 13.75
CA GLY A 91 -5.85 -9.98 12.51
C GLY A 91 -5.16 -8.89 11.67
N CYS A 92 -5.03 -9.14 10.37
CA CYS A 92 -4.33 -8.21 9.48
C CYS A 92 -5.02 -6.87 9.33
N HIS A 93 -6.32 -6.77 9.55
CA HIS A 93 -7.01 -5.47 9.56
C HIS A 93 -6.52 -4.56 10.68
N ARG A 94 -6.27 -5.11 11.85
CA ARG A 94 -5.71 -4.35 12.97
C ARG A 94 -4.31 -3.82 12.66
N ILE A 95 -3.47 -4.67 12.08
CA ILE A 95 -2.11 -4.30 11.67
C ILE A 95 -2.17 -3.25 10.56
N ALA A 96 -3.00 -3.47 9.54
CA ALA A 96 -3.19 -2.56 8.42
C ALA A 96 -3.62 -1.17 8.88
N ARG A 97 -4.61 -1.09 9.77
CA ARG A 97 -5.07 0.19 10.33
C ARG A 97 -3.95 0.96 11.00
N LYS A 98 -3.13 0.28 11.78
CA LYS A 98 -1.96 0.89 12.43
C LYS A 98 -0.94 1.39 11.41
N VAL A 99 -0.59 0.56 10.44
CA VAL A 99 0.39 0.89 9.39
C VAL A 99 -0.10 2.07 8.54
N ILE A 100 -1.35 2.02 8.09
CA ILE A 100 -1.94 3.09 7.29
C ILE A 100 -2.01 4.41 8.07
N SER A 101 -2.33 4.34 9.36
CA SER A 101 -2.35 5.54 10.22
C SER A 101 -1.01 6.25 10.29
N MET A 102 0.10 5.54 10.13
CA MET A 102 1.46 6.11 10.12
C MET A 102 1.74 6.94 8.86
N MET A 103 0.93 6.79 7.82
CA MET A 103 1.08 7.57 6.59
C MET A 103 0.41 8.94 6.65
N VAL A 104 -0.42 9.19 7.67
CA VAL A 104 -1.04 10.50 7.89
C VAL A 104 0.06 11.54 8.12
N GLY A 105 0.01 12.64 7.38
CA GLY A 105 1.01 13.70 7.42
C GLY A 105 2.18 13.52 6.46
N LYS A 106 2.28 12.37 5.80
CA LYS A 106 3.21 12.18 4.68
C LYS A 106 2.64 12.82 3.42
N LYS A 107 3.45 12.93 2.37
CA LYS A 107 2.99 13.35 1.05
C LYS A 107 2.55 12.11 0.29
N LEU A 108 1.25 11.94 0.05
CA LEU A 108 0.73 10.74 -0.58
C LEU A 108 0.46 10.95 -2.07
N ILE A 109 0.88 9.96 -2.86
CA ILE A 109 0.58 9.83 -4.28
C ILE A 109 -0.45 8.70 -4.41
N MET A 110 -1.59 9.00 -5.03
CA MET A 110 -2.65 8.02 -5.29
C MET A 110 -3.12 8.14 -6.73
N HIS A 111 -3.66 7.06 -7.27
CA HIS A 111 -4.34 7.06 -8.56
C HIS A 111 -5.84 6.95 -8.31
N ASN A 112 -6.62 7.99 -8.63
CA ASN A 112 -8.02 8.14 -8.23
C ASN A 112 -8.16 8.19 -6.70
N ALA A 113 -7.59 9.22 -6.11
CA ALA A 113 -7.49 9.39 -4.66
C ALA A 113 -8.85 9.38 -3.95
N SER A 114 -9.91 9.84 -4.61
CA SER A 114 -11.24 9.84 -4.00
C SER A 114 -11.75 8.43 -3.70
N PHE A 115 -11.37 7.45 -4.51
CA PHE A 115 -11.72 6.05 -4.29
C PHE A 115 -10.96 5.46 -3.10
N ASP A 116 -9.63 5.49 -3.15
CA ASP A 116 -8.78 4.89 -2.10
C ASP A 116 -8.96 5.58 -0.75
N SER A 117 -9.05 6.90 -0.72
CA SER A 117 -9.23 7.65 0.54
C SER A 117 -10.59 7.39 1.16
N ARG A 118 -11.65 7.28 0.35
CA ARG A 118 -13.00 6.99 0.82
C ARG A 118 -13.09 5.57 1.40
N TYR A 119 -12.49 4.59 0.72
CA TYR A 119 -12.44 3.22 1.22
C TYR A 119 -11.67 3.12 2.54
N THR A 120 -10.53 3.77 2.61
CA THR A 120 -9.68 3.78 3.81
C THR A 120 -10.40 4.44 4.99
N ASP A 121 -11.07 5.55 4.75
CA ASP A 121 -11.83 6.25 5.79
C ASP A 121 -13.04 5.43 6.25
N ASN A 122 -13.82 4.88 5.33
CA ASN A 122 -15.00 4.09 5.69
C ASN A 122 -14.63 2.80 6.42
N PHE A 123 -13.60 2.10 5.96
CA PHE A 123 -13.25 0.77 6.47
C PHE A 123 -12.33 0.80 7.69
N TYR A 124 -11.29 1.62 7.65
CA TYR A 124 -10.31 1.71 8.74
C TYR A 124 -10.47 2.95 9.61
N LYS A 125 -11.33 3.88 9.25
CA LYS A 125 -11.50 5.16 9.96
C LYS A 125 -10.21 5.99 9.99
N VAL A 126 -9.46 5.94 8.91
CA VAL A 126 -8.25 6.74 8.71
C VAL A 126 -8.48 7.67 7.52
N ASN A 127 -8.44 8.98 7.76
CA ASN A 127 -8.62 9.98 6.71
C ASN A 127 -7.27 10.37 6.11
N LEU A 128 -6.98 9.87 4.91
CA LEU A 128 -5.74 10.16 4.19
C LEU A 128 -5.86 11.36 3.24
N LEU A 129 -7.07 11.88 3.02
CA LEU A 129 -7.29 12.95 2.03
C LEU A 129 -6.47 14.21 2.32
N PRO A 130 -6.34 14.69 3.59
CA PRO A 130 -5.48 15.84 3.88
C PRO A 130 -3.99 15.61 3.58
N SER A 131 -3.54 14.35 3.48
CA SER A 131 -2.16 13.98 3.16
C SER A 131 -1.93 13.82 1.65
N LEU A 132 -2.98 13.93 0.84
CA LEU A 132 -2.86 13.82 -0.62
C LEU A 132 -1.99 14.93 -1.17
N TRP A 133 -0.95 14.54 -1.90
CA TRP A 133 -0.04 15.44 -2.59
C TRP A 133 -0.27 15.43 -4.09
N VAL A 134 -0.38 14.24 -4.69
CA VAL A 134 -0.62 14.09 -6.13
C VAL A 134 -1.66 13.00 -6.36
N ASP A 135 -2.67 13.29 -7.16
CA ASP A 135 -3.56 12.30 -7.74
C ASP A 135 -3.17 12.11 -9.22
N THR A 136 -2.58 10.97 -9.53
CA THR A 136 -2.07 10.70 -10.88
C THR A 136 -3.17 10.54 -11.91
N ALA A 137 -4.40 10.23 -11.51
CA ALA A 137 -5.55 10.20 -12.42
C ALA A 137 -5.85 11.59 -13.02
N LEU A 138 -5.58 12.66 -12.27
CA LEU A 138 -5.77 14.03 -12.73
C LEU A 138 -4.69 14.48 -13.71
N LEU A 139 -3.49 13.89 -13.64
CA LEU A 139 -2.37 14.22 -14.53
C LEU A 139 -2.57 13.68 -15.95
N VAL A 140 -3.36 12.61 -16.11
CA VAL A 140 -3.62 11.98 -17.40
C VAL A 140 -4.51 12.85 -18.29
N HIS A 141 -5.29 13.75 -17.70
CA HIS A 141 -6.25 14.62 -18.40
C HIS A 141 -5.73 16.03 -18.66
N THR A 142 -4.51 16.29 -18.26
CA THR A 142 -3.84 17.57 -18.56
C THR A 142 -2.90 17.42 -19.73
#